data_f7bac6ca05f47b29be93cebc286b11e0
#
_entry.id   f7bac6ca05f47b29be93cebc286b11e0
#
_cell.length_a   1.000
_cell.length_b   1.000
_cell.length_c   1.000
_cell.angle_alpha   90.00
_cell.angle_beta   90.00
_cell.angle_gamma   90.00
#
_symmetry.space_group_name_H-M   'P 1'
#
loop_
_entity.id
_entity.type
_entity.pdbx_description
1 polymer ?
#
loop_
_entity_poly.entity_id
_entity_poly.type
_entity_poly.pdbx_seq_one_letter_code
_entity_poly.pdbx_strand_id
1 'polypeptide(L)'
;MIYVSRHGASKRYAEAIAEALDGEAQSVEQVESFWGDAIVFVAGVYNHKLNPDMLEFIQTHRSDLYGRMWAGVAISLIEDERAWNGEKIGGPIYVRQYLGLFDRPPLALANFPGAVDIDQLTEEEKSNIQELFQIMGEDPHSVDNVDTEKVWTLSNRIKEIARQC
;
A
#
# COMPACT_ATOMS: atom_id res chain seq x y z
N MET A 1 -10.29 6.99 -1.03
CA MET A 1 -9.02 6.26 -0.89
C MET A 1 -7.95 7.27 -0.55
N ILE A 2 -7.03 6.92 0.33
CA ILE A 2 -5.92 7.80 0.71
C ILE A 2 -4.62 7.10 0.31
N TYR A 3 -3.76 7.78 -0.44
CA TYR A 3 -2.53 7.17 -0.94
C TYR A 3 -1.30 8.07 -0.77
N VAL A 4 -0.14 7.41 -0.72
CA VAL A 4 1.18 8.01 -0.93
C VAL A 4 1.84 7.32 -2.11
N SER A 5 2.33 8.08 -3.07
CA SER A 5 2.95 7.52 -4.28
C SER A 5 4.17 8.33 -4.70
N ARG A 6 5.35 7.69 -4.71
CA ARG A 6 6.59 8.29 -5.26
C ARG A 6 6.74 8.03 -6.75
N HIS A 7 6.43 6.81 -7.19
CA HIS A 7 6.69 6.33 -8.56
C HIS A 7 5.39 5.95 -9.32
N GLY A 8 4.23 6.41 -8.84
CA GLY A 8 2.95 6.29 -9.53
C GLY A 8 2.17 5.01 -9.30
N ALA A 9 2.77 3.89 -8.87
CA ALA A 9 2.05 2.62 -8.69
C ALA A 9 0.92 2.71 -7.65
N SER A 10 1.19 3.27 -6.47
CA SER A 10 0.18 3.42 -5.41
C SER A 10 -1.00 4.30 -5.85
N LYS A 11 -0.74 5.35 -6.63
CA LYS A 11 -1.77 6.21 -7.20
C LYS A 11 -2.67 5.43 -8.16
N ARG A 12 -2.07 4.66 -9.09
CA ARG A 12 -2.83 3.83 -10.06
C ARG A 12 -3.77 2.85 -9.35
N TYR A 13 -3.30 2.18 -8.29
CA TYR A 13 -4.15 1.30 -7.50
C TYR A 13 -5.23 2.05 -6.72
N ALA A 14 -4.88 3.19 -6.09
CA ALA A 14 -5.86 3.99 -5.35
C ALA A 14 -7.00 4.49 -6.25
N GLU A 15 -6.69 4.93 -7.47
CA GLU A 15 -7.67 5.35 -8.46
C GLU A 15 -8.56 4.18 -8.91
N ALA A 16 -7.97 3.00 -9.18
CA ALA A 16 -8.72 1.81 -9.55
C ALA A 16 -9.63 1.29 -8.42
N ILE A 17 -9.16 1.35 -7.15
CA ILE A 17 -9.99 1.02 -5.98
C ILE A 17 -11.12 2.03 -5.82
N ALA A 18 -10.84 3.32 -6.03
CA ALA A 18 -11.84 4.37 -5.95
C ALA A 18 -12.95 4.17 -6.98
N GLU A 19 -12.60 3.89 -8.22
CA GLU A 19 -13.56 3.54 -9.27
C GLU A 19 -14.40 2.32 -8.88
N ALA A 20 -13.75 1.24 -8.42
CA ALA A 20 -14.43 0.01 -8.04
C ALA A 20 -15.36 0.16 -6.82
N LEU A 21 -15.12 1.12 -5.94
CA LEU A 21 -15.89 1.36 -4.71
C LEU A 21 -16.80 2.61 -4.79
N ASP A 22 -16.94 3.22 -5.95
CA ASP A 22 -17.70 4.47 -6.17
C ASP A 22 -17.22 5.60 -5.23
N GLY A 23 -15.91 5.71 -5.04
CA GLY A 23 -15.28 6.67 -4.13
C GLY A 23 -14.28 7.59 -4.81
N GLU A 24 -13.50 8.29 -4.02
CA GLU A 24 -12.46 9.22 -4.48
C GLU A 24 -11.08 8.81 -4.00
N ALA A 25 -10.04 9.06 -4.81
CA ALA A 25 -8.65 8.88 -4.45
C ALA A 25 -7.99 10.23 -4.20
N GLN A 26 -7.37 10.39 -3.03
CA GLN A 26 -6.66 11.60 -2.62
C GLN A 26 -5.27 11.23 -2.11
N SER A 27 -4.26 12.02 -2.45
CA SER A 27 -2.95 11.89 -1.80
C SER A 27 -3.02 12.42 -0.36
N VAL A 28 -2.11 11.96 0.50
CA VAL A 28 -2.07 12.39 1.91
C VAL A 28 -1.97 13.91 2.07
N GLU A 29 -1.34 14.59 1.10
CA GLU A 29 -1.18 16.05 1.11
C GLU A 29 -2.48 16.79 0.76
N GLN A 30 -3.46 16.13 0.17
CA GLN A 30 -4.71 16.70 -0.31
C GLN A 30 -5.89 16.46 0.63
N VAL A 31 -5.71 15.61 1.64
CA VAL A 31 -6.79 15.24 2.56
C VAL A 31 -7.06 16.39 3.54
N GLU A 32 -8.21 17.04 3.37
CA GLU A 32 -8.70 18.06 4.31
C GLU A 32 -9.70 17.50 5.32
N SER A 33 -10.38 16.41 4.97
CA SER A 33 -11.40 15.77 5.81
C SER A 33 -11.64 14.32 5.38
N PHE A 34 -12.20 13.52 6.29
CA PHE A 34 -12.48 12.11 6.06
C PHE A 34 -13.97 11.90 5.74
N TRP A 35 -14.24 11.41 4.54
CA TRP A 35 -15.59 11.14 4.06
C TRP A 35 -15.82 9.64 3.87
N GLY A 36 -17.10 9.24 3.88
CA GLY A 36 -17.50 7.86 3.61
C GLY A 36 -17.44 6.94 4.81
N ASP A 37 -17.97 5.73 4.62
CA ASP A 37 -18.12 4.72 5.67
C ASP A 37 -16.82 3.97 5.95
N ALA A 38 -15.95 3.83 4.95
CA ALA A 38 -14.68 3.14 5.04
C ALA A 38 -13.55 3.90 4.34
N ILE A 39 -12.35 3.79 4.88
CA ILE A 39 -11.13 4.38 4.31
C ILE A 39 -10.19 3.26 3.87
N VAL A 40 -9.69 3.34 2.63
CA VAL A 40 -8.64 2.44 2.15
C VAL A 40 -7.33 3.21 2.05
N PHE A 41 -6.30 2.73 2.74
CA PHE A 41 -4.95 3.28 2.73
C PHE A 41 -4.09 2.50 1.74
N VAL A 42 -3.43 3.19 0.81
CA VAL A 42 -2.61 2.59 -0.24
C VAL A 42 -1.21 3.20 -0.20
N ALA A 43 -0.22 2.40 0.13
CA ALA A 43 1.16 2.88 0.26
C ALA A 43 2.19 1.92 -0.35
N GLY A 44 3.22 2.47 -0.95
CA GLY A 44 4.38 1.72 -1.39
C GLY A 44 5.24 1.27 -0.21
N VAL A 45 6.01 0.22 -0.44
CA VAL A 45 7.00 -0.32 0.50
C VAL A 45 8.39 0.13 0.06
N TYR A 46 9.14 0.73 0.96
CA TYR A 46 10.50 1.19 0.76
C TYR A 46 11.38 0.66 1.88
N ASN A 47 12.48 0.04 1.52
CA ASN A 47 13.40 -0.57 2.48
C ASN A 47 12.67 -1.46 3.51
N HIS A 48 11.82 -2.36 3.01
CA HIS A 48 11.00 -3.31 3.79
C HIS A 48 9.97 -2.67 4.74
N LYS A 49 9.68 -1.38 4.61
CA LYS A 49 8.71 -0.65 5.44
C LYS A 49 7.67 0.05 4.58
N LEU A 50 6.46 0.17 5.09
CA LEU A 50 5.47 1.06 4.50
C LEU A 50 6.02 2.48 4.44
N ASN A 51 5.63 3.20 3.40
CA ASN A 51 6.03 4.58 3.22
C ASN A 51 5.83 5.39 4.51
N PRO A 52 6.90 6.05 5.03
CA PRO A 52 6.83 6.78 6.29
C PRO A 52 5.80 7.92 6.29
N ASP A 53 5.56 8.57 5.15
CA ASP A 53 4.58 9.65 5.05
C ASP A 53 3.15 9.11 5.31
N MET A 54 2.85 7.87 4.89
CA MET A 54 1.58 7.22 5.22
C MET A 54 1.48 6.93 6.72
N LEU A 55 2.55 6.45 7.33
CA LEU A 55 2.56 6.14 8.77
C LEU A 55 2.39 7.43 9.60
N GLU A 56 3.08 8.50 9.23
CA GLU A 56 2.96 9.82 9.85
C GLU A 56 1.55 10.40 9.67
N PHE A 57 0.98 10.30 8.48
CA PHE A 57 -0.39 10.72 8.19
C PHE A 57 -1.40 10.01 9.10
N ILE A 58 -1.34 8.68 9.19
CA ILE A 58 -2.23 7.89 10.05
C ILE A 58 -2.06 8.28 11.51
N GLN A 59 -0.83 8.48 11.97
CA GLN A 59 -0.55 8.85 13.35
C GLN A 59 -1.07 10.26 13.69
N THR A 60 -0.87 11.21 12.79
CA THR A 60 -1.33 12.60 12.94
C THR A 60 -2.86 12.68 13.01
N HIS A 61 -3.55 11.88 12.20
CA HIS A 61 -5.01 11.86 12.12
C HIS A 61 -5.68 10.76 12.96
N ARG A 62 -4.96 10.19 13.92
CA ARG A 62 -5.45 9.05 14.69
C ARG A 62 -6.80 9.30 15.37
N SER A 63 -7.04 10.51 15.88
CA SER A 63 -8.31 10.87 16.50
C SER A 63 -9.48 10.88 15.51
N ASP A 64 -9.25 11.34 14.29
CA ASP A 64 -10.28 11.42 13.24
C ASP A 64 -10.57 10.05 12.61
N LEU A 65 -9.59 9.15 12.70
CA LEU A 65 -9.67 7.77 12.20
C LEU A 65 -10.25 6.80 13.23
N TYR A 66 -10.36 7.24 14.51
CA TYR A 66 -10.88 6.39 15.58
C TYR A 66 -12.30 5.89 15.28
N GLY A 67 -12.51 4.59 15.42
CA GLY A 67 -13.81 3.96 15.19
C GLY A 67 -14.22 3.81 13.72
N ARG A 68 -13.44 4.31 12.76
CA ARG A 68 -13.75 4.16 11.34
C ARG A 68 -13.42 2.77 10.81
N MET A 69 -14.19 2.33 9.82
CA MET A 69 -13.84 1.14 9.05
C MET A 69 -12.67 1.45 8.13
N TRP A 70 -11.75 0.51 7.99
CA TRP A 70 -10.57 0.71 7.17
C TRP A 70 -10.08 -0.56 6.48
N ALA A 71 -9.34 -0.39 5.39
CA ALA A 71 -8.58 -1.43 4.72
C ALA A 71 -7.17 -0.92 4.40
N GLY A 72 -6.21 -1.82 4.30
CA GLY A 72 -4.81 -1.49 4.01
C GLY A 72 -4.29 -2.21 2.77
N VAL A 73 -3.58 -1.49 1.91
CA VAL A 73 -2.93 -2.01 0.71
C VAL A 73 -1.46 -1.62 0.73
N ALA A 74 -0.59 -2.61 0.67
CA ALA A 74 0.85 -2.43 0.49
C ALA A 74 1.21 -2.70 -0.97
N ILE A 75 2.05 -1.85 -1.55
CA ILE A 75 2.56 -2.03 -2.92
C ILE A 75 4.04 -2.36 -2.83
N SER A 76 4.44 -3.54 -3.30
CA SER A 76 5.82 -3.99 -3.18
C SER A 76 6.29 -4.76 -4.41
N LEU A 77 7.61 -4.82 -4.62
CA LEU A 77 8.21 -5.65 -5.67
C LEU A 77 8.32 -7.12 -5.25
N ILE A 78 8.37 -7.40 -3.95
CA ILE A 78 8.40 -8.76 -3.41
C ILE A 78 6.99 -9.12 -2.95
N GLU A 79 6.27 -9.90 -3.75
CA GLU A 79 4.88 -10.28 -3.46
C GLU A 79 4.78 -11.39 -2.42
N ASP A 80 5.64 -12.39 -2.48
CA ASP A 80 5.60 -13.57 -1.60
C ASP A 80 6.46 -13.39 -0.35
N GLU A 81 6.08 -14.09 0.73
CA GLU A 81 6.90 -14.15 1.95
C GLU A 81 8.22 -14.89 1.67
N ARG A 82 9.33 -14.28 2.05
CA ARG A 82 10.67 -14.84 1.92
C ARG A 82 11.47 -14.62 3.20
N ALA A 83 12.48 -15.47 3.43
CA ALA A 83 13.47 -15.25 4.46
C ALA A 83 14.69 -14.51 3.87
N TRP A 84 15.14 -13.45 4.51
CA TRP A 84 16.33 -12.69 4.15
C TRP A 84 17.04 -12.19 5.41
N ASN A 85 18.33 -12.47 5.52
CA ASN A 85 19.16 -12.08 6.68
C ASN A 85 18.55 -12.44 8.05
N GLY A 86 17.85 -13.59 8.12
CA GLY A 86 17.20 -14.05 9.36
C GLY A 86 15.82 -13.43 9.64
N GLU A 87 15.34 -12.54 8.81
CA GLU A 87 14.04 -11.90 8.92
C GLU A 87 13.07 -12.39 7.82
N LYS A 88 11.78 -12.27 8.08
CA LYS A 88 10.75 -12.49 7.09
C LYS A 88 10.40 -11.17 6.39
N ILE A 89 10.39 -11.21 5.07
CA ILE A 89 10.08 -10.07 4.20
C ILE A 89 9.05 -10.48 3.15
N GLY A 90 8.49 -9.49 2.44
CA GLY A 90 7.54 -9.70 1.35
C GLY A 90 6.13 -9.21 1.68
N GLY A 91 5.26 -9.26 0.68
CA GLY A 91 3.93 -8.66 0.72
C GLY A 91 3.11 -8.95 1.96
N PRO A 92 2.97 -10.23 2.40
CA PRO A 92 2.21 -10.57 3.60
C PRO A 92 2.75 -9.94 4.88
N ILE A 93 4.08 -9.72 4.94
CA ILE A 93 4.73 -9.08 6.09
C ILE A 93 4.53 -7.56 6.04
N TYR A 94 4.68 -6.98 4.86
CA TYR A 94 4.58 -5.53 4.67
C TYR A 94 3.17 -5.00 4.97
N VAL A 95 2.14 -5.66 4.46
CA VAL A 95 0.76 -5.21 4.68
C VAL A 95 0.33 -5.33 6.14
N ARG A 96 0.92 -6.26 6.91
CA ARG A 96 0.65 -6.37 8.35
C ARG A 96 1.18 -5.19 9.15
N GLN A 97 2.05 -4.36 8.60
CA GLN A 97 2.52 -3.15 9.27
C GLN A 97 1.39 -2.13 9.52
N TYR A 98 0.27 -2.24 8.81
CA TYR A 98 -0.94 -1.49 9.14
C TYR A 98 -1.60 -1.94 10.45
N LEU A 99 -1.41 -3.21 10.87
CA LEU A 99 -2.00 -3.72 12.11
C LEU A 99 -1.38 -3.00 13.32
N GLY A 100 -2.22 -2.63 14.27
CA GLY A 100 -1.79 -1.88 15.45
C GLY A 100 -1.78 -0.35 15.28
N LEU A 101 -1.98 0.16 14.05
CA LEU A 101 -2.15 1.59 13.81
C LEU A 101 -3.58 2.05 14.15
N PHE A 102 -4.53 1.14 14.12
CA PHE A 102 -5.97 1.40 14.28
C PHE A 102 -6.55 0.62 15.46
N ASP A 103 -7.63 1.15 16.01
CA ASP A 103 -8.37 0.56 17.12
C ASP A 103 -9.31 -0.59 16.70
N ARG A 104 -9.62 -0.69 15.42
CA ARG A 104 -10.47 -1.73 14.83
C ARG A 104 -9.70 -2.65 13.90
N PRO A 105 -10.13 -3.91 13.75
CA PRO A 105 -9.58 -4.79 12.72
C PRO A 105 -9.88 -4.24 11.31
N PRO A 106 -9.02 -4.51 10.33
CA PRO A 106 -9.26 -4.09 8.95
C PRO A 106 -10.41 -4.86 8.31
N LEU A 107 -11.15 -4.21 7.41
CA LEU A 107 -12.07 -4.89 6.49
C LEU A 107 -11.32 -5.86 5.57
N ALA A 108 -10.15 -5.44 5.09
CA ALA A 108 -9.28 -6.24 4.27
C ALA A 108 -7.83 -5.73 4.33
N LEU A 109 -6.89 -6.63 4.09
CA LEU A 109 -5.49 -6.32 3.83
C LEU A 109 -5.09 -6.98 2.52
N ALA A 110 -4.39 -6.25 1.66
CA ALA A 110 -3.86 -6.76 0.40
C ALA A 110 -2.46 -6.26 0.12
N ASN A 111 -1.67 -7.09 -0.54
CA ASN A 111 -0.42 -6.67 -1.17
C ASN A 111 -0.56 -6.78 -2.68
N PHE A 112 -0.15 -5.75 -3.40
CA PHE A 112 -0.18 -5.72 -4.85
C PHE A 112 1.22 -5.49 -5.42
N PRO A 113 1.50 -6.01 -6.63
CA PRO A 113 2.79 -5.79 -7.28
C PRO A 113 3.02 -4.33 -7.62
N GLY A 114 4.26 -3.90 -7.49
CA GLY A 114 4.67 -2.52 -7.73
C GLY A 114 5.28 -2.28 -9.11
N ALA A 115 5.75 -1.04 -9.27
CA ALA A 115 6.53 -0.60 -10.41
C ALA A 115 7.74 0.20 -9.94
N VAL A 116 8.82 0.13 -10.67
CA VAL A 116 10.02 0.96 -10.50
C VAL A 116 10.63 1.29 -11.86
N ASP A 117 10.97 2.56 -12.04
CA ASP A 117 11.80 3.02 -13.14
C ASP A 117 13.18 3.39 -12.58
N ILE A 118 14.18 2.55 -12.81
CA ILE A 118 15.51 2.72 -12.22
C ILE A 118 16.22 3.98 -12.70
N ASP A 119 15.85 4.52 -13.87
CA ASP A 119 16.44 5.75 -14.41
C ASP A 119 15.95 7.00 -13.65
N GLN A 120 14.83 6.91 -12.94
CA GLN A 120 14.26 8.00 -12.16
C GLN A 120 14.61 7.94 -10.67
N LEU A 121 15.36 6.93 -10.23
CA LEU A 121 15.73 6.75 -8.83
C LEU A 121 16.88 7.67 -8.41
N THR A 122 16.84 8.14 -7.18
CA THR A 122 17.99 8.73 -6.51
C THR A 122 19.07 7.68 -6.26
N GLU A 123 20.31 8.10 -5.95
CA GLU A 123 21.40 7.15 -5.65
C GLU A 123 21.11 6.29 -4.40
N GLU A 124 20.42 6.85 -3.40
CA GLU A 124 19.97 6.10 -2.22
C GLU A 124 18.93 5.05 -2.59
N GLU A 125 17.94 5.42 -3.39
CA GLU A 125 16.91 4.48 -3.87
C GLU A 125 17.49 3.39 -4.74
N LYS A 126 18.48 3.68 -5.58
CA LYS A 126 19.19 2.68 -6.37
C LYS A 126 19.87 1.62 -5.50
N SER A 127 20.49 2.03 -4.39
CA SER A 127 21.11 1.08 -3.46
C SER A 127 20.08 0.14 -2.85
N ASN A 128 18.92 0.66 -2.41
CA ASN A 128 17.83 -0.15 -1.86
C ASN A 128 17.22 -1.10 -2.91
N ILE A 129 17.09 -0.63 -4.13
CA ILE A 129 16.57 -1.44 -5.25
C ILE A 129 17.56 -2.54 -5.64
N GLN A 130 18.87 -2.29 -5.62
CA GLN A 130 19.88 -3.33 -5.86
C GLN A 130 19.76 -4.48 -4.85
N GLU A 131 19.55 -4.17 -3.57
CA GLU A 131 19.31 -5.20 -2.55
C GLU A 131 18.05 -6.01 -2.85
N LEU A 132 16.93 -5.35 -3.22
CA LEU A 132 15.69 -6.03 -3.57
C LEU A 132 15.86 -6.96 -4.77
N PHE A 133 16.54 -6.54 -5.83
CA PHE A 133 16.81 -7.40 -6.98
C PHE A 133 17.74 -8.56 -6.63
N GLN A 134 18.73 -8.35 -5.75
CA GLN A 134 19.57 -9.43 -5.24
C GLN A 134 18.73 -10.47 -4.47
N ILE A 135 17.76 -10.05 -3.66
CA ILE A 135 16.82 -10.94 -2.98
C ILE A 135 15.98 -11.74 -3.98
N MET A 136 15.59 -11.13 -5.09
CA MET A 136 14.83 -11.79 -6.16
C MET A 136 15.70 -12.71 -7.03
N GLY A 137 17.02 -12.57 -6.97
CA GLY A 137 17.96 -13.32 -7.81
C GLY A 137 18.05 -12.77 -9.24
N GLU A 138 17.82 -11.49 -9.42
CA GLU A 138 17.76 -10.80 -10.69
C GLU A 138 18.73 -9.61 -10.73
N ASP A 139 19.12 -9.19 -11.91
CA ASP A 139 19.85 -7.93 -12.10
C ASP A 139 18.86 -6.75 -12.06
N PRO A 140 19.26 -5.59 -11.49
CA PRO A 140 18.41 -4.40 -11.43
C PRO A 140 17.97 -3.92 -12.83
N HIS A 141 16.66 -3.77 -13.00
CA HIS A 141 16.05 -3.26 -14.21
C HIS A 141 14.73 -2.55 -13.89
N SER A 142 14.23 -1.74 -14.80
CA SER A 142 12.90 -1.13 -14.66
C SER A 142 11.82 -2.20 -14.84
N VAL A 143 10.84 -2.20 -13.95
CA VAL A 143 9.67 -3.10 -14.01
C VAL A 143 8.38 -2.32 -13.82
N ASP A 144 7.31 -2.77 -14.47
CA ASP A 144 5.95 -2.34 -14.20
C ASP A 144 5.06 -3.58 -14.10
N ASN A 145 4.86 -4.03 -12.88
CA ASN A 145 4.04 -5.21 -12.57
C ASN A 145 2.64 -4.80 -12.05
N VAL A 146 2.26 -3.53 -12.19
CA VAL A 146 0.95 -3.05 -11.75
C VAL A 146 -0.16 -3.80 -12.48
N ASP A 147 -1.01 -4.46 -11.70
CA ASP A 147 -2.15 -5.26 -12.15
C ASP A 147 -3.42 -4.76 -11.43
N THR A 148 -4.13 -3.83 -12.07
CA THR A 148 -5.34 -3.25 -11.50
C THR A 148 -6.53 -4.22 -11.47
N GLU A 149 -6.47 -5.36 -12.16
CA GLU A 149 -7.52 -6.38 -12.09
C GLU A 149 -7.58 -7.03 -10.69
N LYS A 150 -6.44 -7.10 -9.99
CA LYS A 150 -6.38 -7.58 -8.59
C LYS A 150 -7.24 -6.74 -7.62
N VAL A 151 -7.54 -5.50 -7.97
CA VAL A 151 -8.39 -4.60 -7.19
C VAL A 151 -9.81 -5.13 -7.02
N TRP A 152 -10.35 -5.85 -8.00
CA TRP A 152 -11.73 -6.36 -7.95
C TRP A 152 -11.98 -7.29 -6.76
N THR A 153 -11.06 -8.19 -6.49
CA THR A 153 -11.17 -9.11 -5.35
C THR A 153 -11.21 -8.38 -4.02
N LEU A 154 -10.31 -7.39 -3.86
CA LEU A 154 -10.26 -6.54 -2.66
C LEU A 154 -11.54 -5.72 -2.50
N SER A 155 -11.97 -5.05 -3.58
CA SER A 155 -13.13 -4.17 -3.56
C SER A 155 -14.43 -4.92 -3.27
N ASN A 156 -14.61 -6.11 -3.85
CA ASN A 156 -15.75 -6.95 -3.57
C ASN A 156 -15.78 -7.39 -2.11
N ARG A 157 -14.64 -7.77 -1.54
CA ARG A 157 -14.53 -8.12 -0.13
C ARG A 157 -14.87 -6.96 0.79
N ILE A 158 -14.37 -5.76 0.48
CA ILE A 158 -14.70 -4.54 1.25
C ILE A 158 -16.21 -4.27 1.19
N LYS A 159 -16.82 -4.33 0.00
CA LYS A 159 -18.27 -4.13 -0.17
C LYS A 159 -19.10 -5.16 0.61
N GLU A 160 -18.68 -6.41 0.59
CA GLU A 160 -19.37 -7.49 1.31
C GLU A 160 -19.35 -7.27 2.82
N ILE A 161 -18.18 -6.99 3.39
CA ILE A 161 -18.04 -6.80 4.84
C ILE A 161 -18.71 -5.50 5.28
N ALA A 162 -18.54 -4.40 4.54
CA ALA A 162 -19.16 -3.12 4.87
C ALA A 162 -20.70 -3.16 4.89
N ARG A 163 -21.32 -4.05 4.11
CA ARG A 163 -22.78 -4.27 4.14
C ARG A 163 -23.28 -5.02 5.36
N GLN A 164 -22.38 -5.68 6.10
CA GLN A 164 -22.71 -6.48 7.29
C GLN A 164 -22.53 -5.70 8.60
N CYS A 165 -21.90 -4.54 8.52
CA CYS A 165 -21.65 -3.64 9.66
C CYS A 165 -22.73 -2.56 9.77
#